data_c0bd7b2911755251c0bc2f3ba28723a0
#
_entry.id   c0bd7b2911755251c0bc2f3ba28723a0
#
_cell.length_a   1.000
_cell.length_b   1.000
_cell.length_c   1.000
_cell.angle_alpha   90.00
_cell.angle_beta   90.00
_cell.angle_gamma   90.00
#
_symmetry.space_group_name_H-M   'P 1'
#
loop_
_entity.id
_entity.type
_entity.pdbx_description
1 polymer ?
#
loop_
_entity_poly.entity_id
_entity_poly.type
_entity_poly.pdbx_seq_one_letter_code
_entity_poly.pdbx_strand_id
1 'polypeptide(L)'
;FRCVEIEDRQTHRSGHMTTVNEVVDFWLDEVGADRWYAADEALDHEVRRRFEQLWWDTVNGANGLWLTYASGTLASLILMDQMPRNMFRGTARSFGSDRHALAAAKAALHNGWDLKIDEPARQFFYMPLMHSESLTDQDRAVRLIMSRLPQGRTFQLPHAQAHRDIIRKFGRFPARNDALNRRATAPEVIYTQAGGYDFTLKSLAVSS
;
A
#
# COMPACT_ATOMS: atom_id res chain seq x y z
N PHE A 1 -31.69 -4.87 53.56
CA PHE A 1 -30.64 -5.25 52.62
C PHE A 1 -30.57 -4.17 51.55
N ARG A 2 -29.61 -3.27 51.63
CA ARG A 2 -29.36 -2.25 50.59
C ARG A 2 -28.46 -2.85 49.52
N CYS A 3 -28.91 -2.87 48.27
CA CYS A 3 -28.10 -3.09 47.12
C CYS A 3 -27.16 -1.87 46.94
N VAL A 4 -25.87 -2.15 46.91
CA VAL A 4 -24.85 -1.16 46.55
C VAL A 4 -24.80 -1.08 45.05
N GLU A 5 -25.22 0.07 44.49
CA GLU A 5 -25.00 0.40 43.10
C GLU A 5 -23.49 0.64 42.88
N ILE A 6 -22.88 -0.21 42.11
CA ILE A 6 -21.51 0.02 41.61
C ILE A 6 -21.65 0.95 40.43
N GLU A 7 -21.38 2.24 40.64
CA GLU A 7 -21.18 3.19 39.54
C GLU A 7 -19.95 2.79 38.76
N ASP A 8 -20.18 2.23 37.59
CA ASP A 8 -19.14 1.98 36.59
C ASP A 8 -18.73 3.34 35.98
N ARG A 9 -17.66 3.93 36.55
CA ARG A 9 -17.03 5.12 35.98
C ARG A 9 -16.23 4.75 34.75
N GLN A 10 -16.92 4.40 33.66
CA GLN A 10 -16.33 4.46 32.33
C GLN A 10 -16.13 5.92 31.96
N THR A 11 -14.91 6.40 32.17
CA THR A 11 -14.44 7.64 31.56
C THR A 11 -14.55 7.50 30.03
N HIS A 12 -15.61 8.07 29.48
CA HIS A 12 -15.76 8.30 28.06
C HIS A 12 -14.62 9.21 27.55
N ARG A 13 -13.52 8.59 27.12
CA ARG A 13 -12.74 9.15 26.04
C ARG A 13 -13.55 8.84 24.77
N SER A 14 -14.37 9.79 24.36
CA SER A 14 -14.97 9.79 23.03
C SER A 14 -13.90 10.14 21.99
N GLY A 15 -12.89 9.26 21.85
CA GLY A 15 -12.06 9.21 20.67
C GLY A 15 -12.90 8.56 19.59
N HIS A 16 -13.26 9.32 18.57
CA HIS A 16 -13.86 8.76 17.37
C HIS A 16 -12.94 7.65 16.85
N MET A 17 -13.36 6.39 16.97
CA MET A 17 -12.58 5.26 16.45
C MET A 17 -12.74 5.24 14.95
N THR A 18 -11.67 5.56 14.22
CA THR A 18 -11.65 5.46 12.76
C THR A 18 -11.98 4.03 12.35
N THR A 19 -13.00 3.89 11.52
CA THR A 19 -13.56 2.61 11.10
C THR A 19 -12.93 2.13 9.79
N VAL A 20 -13.16 0.85 9.47
CA VAL A 20 -12.81 0.29 8.15
C VAL A 20 -13.41 1.13 7.02
N ASN A 21 -14.70 1.51 7.18
CA ASN A 21 -15.39 2.29 6.15
C ASN A 21 -14.76 3.67 5.95
N GLU A 22 -14.37 4.36 7.02
CA GLU A 22 -13.72 5.68 6.88
C GLU A 22 -12.41 5.62 6.10
N VAL A 23 -11.61 4.55 6.24
CA VAL A 23 -10.38 4.37 5.45
C VAL A 23 -10.72 4.09 4.00
N VAL A 24 -11.69 3.19 3.76
CA VAL A 24 -12.08 2.77 2.41
C VAL A 24 -12.77 3.90 1.67
N ASP A 25 -13.78 4.53 2.26
CA ASP A 25 -14.55 5.62 1.67
C ASP A 25 -13.65 6.83 1.38
N PHE A 26 -12.76 7.17 2.33
CA PHE A 26 -11.78 8.24 2.07
C PHE A 26 -10.92 7.95 0.85
N TRP A 27 -10.35 6.74 0.77
CA TRP A 27 -9.38 6.43 -0.30
C TRP A 27 -10.07 6.20 -1.65
N LEU A 28 -11.19 5.49 -1.66
CA LEU A 28 -11.86 5.13 -2.90
C LEU A 28 -12.75 6.25 -3.45
N ASP A 29 -13.45 6.98 -2.57
CA ASP A 29 -14.47 7.94 -2.97
C ASP A 29 -14.01 9.41 -2.84
N GLU A 30 -13.43 9.82 -1.67
CA GLU A 30 -12.99 11.21 -1.50
C GLU A 30 -11.70 11.51 -2.29
N VAL A 31 -10.71 10.59 -2.28
CA VAL A 31 -9.48 10.73 -3.08
C VAL A 31 -9.75 10.34 -4.53
N GLY A 32 -10.28 9.16 -4.75
CA GLY A 32 -10.64 8.64 -6.07
C GLY A 32 -9.44 8.21 -6.92
N ALA A 33 -9.74 7.45 -7.97
CA ALA A 33 -8.73 6.78 -8.81
C ALA A 33 -7.76 7.75 -9.50
N ASP A 34 -8.22 8.93 -9.85
CA ASP A 34 -7.42 9.95 -10.56
C ASP A 34 -6.30 10.54 -9.69
N ARG A 35 -6.42 10.45 -8.36
CA ARG A 35 -5.47 11.03 -7.41
C ARG A 35 -4.64 10.02 -6.64
N TRP A 36 -4.91 8.70 -6.74
CA TRP A 36 -4.16 7.69 -5.96
C TRP A 36 -2.65 7.73 -6.19
N TYR A 37 -2.22 8.13 -7.39
CA TYR A 37 -0.80 8.13 -7.79
C TYR A 37 -0.25 9.52 -8.04
N ALA A 38 -1.04 10.56 -7.78
CA ALA A 38 -0.62 11.94 -7.96
C ALA A 38 0.30 12.39 -6.82
N ALA A 39 1.27 13.25 -7.14
CA ALA A 39 2.01 14.01 -6.14
C ALA A 39 1.18 15.26 -5.81
N ASP A 40 0.56 15.26 -4.62
CA ASP A 40 -0.35 16.33 -4.16
C ASP A 40 -0.08 16.61 -2.68
N GLU A 41 0.56 17.74 -2.40
CA GLU A 41 0.93 18.12 -1.03
C GLU A 41 -0.30 18.34 -0.14
N ALA A 42 -1.41 18.83 -0.68
CA ALA A 42 -2.63 19.03 0.09
C ALA A 42 -3.22 17.68 0.49
N LEU A 43 -3.21 16.70 -0.42
CA LEU A 43 -3.60 15.34 -0.12
C LEU A 43 -2.65 14.69 0.90
N ASP A 44 -1.34 14.87 0.75
CA ASP A 44 -0.33 14.34 1.68
C ASP A 44 -0.57 14.85 3.10
N HIS A 45 -0.87 16.14 3.25
CA HIS A 45 -1.23 16.77 4.52
C HIS A 45 -2.52 16.21 5.12
N GLU A 46 -3.57 16.05 4.30
CA GLU A 46 -4.87 15.55 4.76
C GLU A 46 -4.79 14.09 5.18
N VAL A 47 -4.14 13.23 4.39
CA VAL A 47 -3.89 11.82 4.74
C VAL A 47 -3.14 11.73 6.06
N ARG A 48 -2.09 12.54 6.23
CA ARG A 48 -1.30 12.57 7.46
C ARG A 48 -2.14 13.00 8.66
N ARG A 49 -2.89 14.09 8.53
CA ARG A 49 -3.74 14.63 9.60
C ARG A 49 -4.79 13.61 10.07
N ARG A 50 -5.42 12.88 9.13
CA ARG A 50 -6.52 11.94 9.46
C ARG A 50 -6.03 10.58 9.92
N PHE A 51 -4.94 10.06 9.37
CA PHE A 51 -4.61 8.64 9.46
C PHE A 51 -3.24 8.31 10.06
N GLU A 52 -2.36 9.28 10.39
CA GLU A 52 -1.04 8.97 10.95
C GLU A 52 -1.14 8.21 12.27
N GLN A 53 -2.06 8.61 13.17
CA GLN A 53 -2.24 7.91 14.44
C GLN A 53 -2.80 6.50 14.22
N LEU A 54 -3.81 6.35 13.36
CA LEU A 54 -4.39 5.04 13.04
C LEU A 54 -3.35 4.09 12.41
N TRP A 55 -2.52 4.62 11.51
CA TRP A 55 -1.41 3.87 10.91
C TRP A 55 -0.44 3.39 12.00
N TRP A 56 -0.05 4.27 12.91
CA TRP A 56 0.84 3.92 14.01
C TRP A 56 0.26 2.83 14.91
N ASP A 57 -1.00 2.97 15.30
CA ASP A 57 -1.71 2.00 16.14
C ASP A 57 -1.81 0.63 15.43
N THR A 58 -2.14 0.64 14.14
CA THR A 58 -2.26 -0.58 13.32
C THR A 58 -0.93 -1.30 13.16
N VAL A 59 0.16 -0.57 12.89
CA VAL A 59 1.52 -1.14 12.79
C VAL A 59 1.95 -1.75 14.13
N ASN A 60 1.50 -1.21 15.26
CA ASN A 60 1.77 -1.73 16.60
C ASN A 60 0.78 -2.81 17.08
N GLY A 61 -0.05 -3.33 16.19
CA GLY A 61 -0.89 -4.49 16.44
C GLY A 61 -2.35 -4.20 16.83
N ALA A 62 -2.76 -2.93 16.91
CA ALA A 62 -4.18 -2.59 16.96
C ALA A 62 -4.87 -3.02 15.66
N ASN A 63 -6.19 -3.09 15.66
CA ASN A 63 -7.00 -3.40 14.47
C ASN A 63 -6.69 -4.78 13.81
N GLY A 64 -6.07 -5.71 14.53
CA GLY A 64 -5.76 -7.05 14.01
C GLY A 64 -6.98 -7.81 13.50
N LEU A 65 -8.17 -7.53 14.02
CA LEU A 65 -9.43 -8.10 13.53
C LEU A 65 -9.76 -7.68 12.10
N TRP A 66 -9.27 -6.56 11.60
CA TRP A 66 -9.45 -6.16 10.20
C TRP A 66 -8.85 -7.18 9.23
N LEU A 67 -7.82 -7.89 9.64
CA LEU A 67 -7.18 -8.93 8.84
C LEU A 67 -7.94 -10.26 8.82
N THR A 68 -9.15 -10.32 9.35
CA THR A 68 -9.97 -11.55 9.39
C THR A 68 -11.08 -11.59 8.33
N TYR A 69 -11.23 -10.52 7.52
CA TYR A 69 -12.23 -10.43 6.44
C TYR A 69 -11.78 -9.47 5.33
N ALA A 70 -12.42 -9.58 4.15
CA ALA A 70 -11.95 -8.95 2.91
C ALA A 70 -11.91 -7.42 2.97
N SER A 71 -12.99 -6.75 3.38
CA SER A 71 -13.03 -5.27 3.42
C SER A 71 -12.13 -4.69 4.51
N GLY A 72 -12.03 -5.35 5.67
CA GLY A 72 -11.07 -4.95 6.71
C GLY A 72 -9.62 -5.10 6.24
N THR A 73 -9.32 -6.18 5.53
CA THR A 73 -7.98 -6.34 4.95
C THR A 73 -7.70 -5.29 3.87
N LEU A 74 -8.69 -4.94 3.03
CA LEU A 74 -8.55 -3.84 2.06
C LEU A 74 -8.18 -2.53 2.77
N ALA A 75 -8.91 -2.15 3.84
CA ALA A 75 -8.59 -0.97 4.63
C ALA A 75 -7.17 -1.02 5.21
N SER A 76 -6.77 -2.18 5.75
CA SER A 76 -5.41 -2.38 6.28
C SER A 76 -4.33 -2.22 5.20
N LEU A 77 -4.57 -2.73 3.99
CA LEU A 77 -3.63 -2.61 2.87
C LEU A 77 -3.51 -1.16 2.39
N ILE A 78 -4.63 -0.44 2.25
CA ILE A 78 -4.62 0.98 1.93
C ILE A 78 -3.85 1.77 3.00
N LEU A 79 -4.15 1.53 4.26
CA LEU A 79 -3.53 2.23 5.39
C LEU A 79 -2.03 1.94 5.53
N MET A 80 -1.58 0.70 5.30
CA MET A 80 -0.19 0.30 5.54
C MET A 80 0.69 0.35 4.29
N ASP A 81 0.11 0.32 3.07
CA ASP A 81 0.90 0.31 1.83
C ASP A 81 0.77 1.62 1.04
N GLN A 82 -0.43 2.20 0.94
CA GLN A 82 -0.66 3.39 0.13
C GLN A 82 -0.43 4.69 0.91
N MET A 83 -1.16 4.87 2.00
CA MET A 83 -1.14 6.12 2.79
C MET A 83 0.26 6.53 3.30
N PRO A 84 1.17 5.61 3.70
CA PRO A 84 2.53 6.01 4.12
C PRO A 84 3.34 6.69 3.02
N ARG A 85 3.04 6.39 1.75
CA ARG A 85 3.70 7.04 0.60
C ARG A 85 3.30 8.51 0.46
N ASN A 86 2.12 8.85 0.94
CA ASN A 86 1.68 10.24 1.07
C ASN A 86 2.19 10.85 2.38
N MET A 87 1.86 10.25 3.53
CA MET A 87 2.17 10.80 4.86
C MET A 87 3.66 11.09 5.09
N PHE A 88 4.53 10.26 4.53
CA PHE A 88 5.97 10.27 4.82
C PHE A 88 6.84 10.36 3.56
N ARG A 89 6.33 10.98 2.50
CA ARG A 89 6.99 11.09 1.19
C ARG A 89 8.46 11.50 1.34
N GLY A 90 9.35 10.80 0.64
CA GLY A 90 10.78 11.06 0.64
C GLY A 90 11.54 10.57 1.88
N THR A 91 10.90 9.90 2.82
CA THR A 91 11.55 9.37 4.03
C THR A 91 11.46 7.84 4.13
N ALA A 92 12.29 7.23 4.98
CA ALA A 92 12.25 5.78 5.23
C ALA A 92 10.90 5.31 5.81
N ARG A 93 10.17 6.20 6.50
CA ARG A 93 8.85 5.88 7.09
C ARG A 93 7.81 5.54 6.01
N SER A 94 7.96 6.06 4.78
CA SER A 94 7.06 5.71 3.67
C SER A 94 7.08 4.22 3.32
N PHE A 95 8.11 3.49 3.71
CA PHE A 95 8.27 2.05 3.50
C PHE A 95 8.19 1.24 4.81
N GLY A 96 7.98 1.92 5.94
CA GLY A 96 8.08 1.33 7.30
C GLY A 96 7.10 0.19 7.56
N SER A 97 5.93 0.21 6.91
CA SER A 97 4.88 -0.80 7.03
C SER A 97 4.80 -1.78 5.87
N ASP A 98 5.65 -1.67 4.84
CA ASP A 98 5.61 -2.53 3.64
C ASP A 98 5.61 -4.03 3.99
N ARG A 99 6.40 -4.46 4.98
CA ARG A 99 6.46 -5.86 5.43
C ARG A 99 5.11 -6.35 6.00
N HIS A 100 4.39 -5.49 6.72
CA HIS A 100 3.10 -5.84 7.32
C HIS A 100 2.02 -5.92 6.23
N ALA A 101 2.01 -4.94 5.32
CA ALA A 101 1.12 -4.93 4.16
C ALA A 101 1.35 -6.16 3.27
N LEU A 102 2.60 -6.53 3.01
CA LEU A 102 2.95 -7.71 2.21
C LEU A 102 2.47 -9.01 2.87
N ALA A 103 2.65 -9.16 4.19
CA ALA A 103 2.17 -10.33 4.93
C ALA A 103 0.63 -10.43 4.89
N ALA A 104 -0.07 -9.30 5.12
CA ALA A 104 -1.52 -9.23 5.05
C ALA A 104 -2.04 -9.55 3.63
N ALA A 105 -1.40 -9.00 2.59
CA ALA A 105 -1.75 -9.29 1.21
C ALA A 105 -1.58 -10.77 0.87
N LYS A 106 -0.47 -11.39 1.28
CA LYS A 106 -0.22 -12.83 1.06
C LYS A 106 -1.27 -13.72 1.73
N ALA A 107 -1.67 -13.39 2.96
CA ALA A 107 -2.72 -14.10 3.69
C ALA A 107 -4.09 -13.92 3.00
N ALA A 108 -4.43 -12.70 2.61
CA ALA A 108 -5.67 -12.40 1.91
C ALA A 108 -5.78 -13.15 0.56
N LEU A 109 -4.70 -13.18 -0.21
CA LEU A 109 -4.63 -13.91 -1.47
C LEU A 109 -4.76 -15.43 -1.29
N HIS A 110 -4.24 -15.98 -0.19
CA HIS A 110 -4.42 -17.38 0.17
C HIS A 110 -5.90 -17.70 0.45
N ASN A 111 -6.59 -16.78 1.13
CA ASN A 111 -8.01 -16.90 1.47
C ASN A 111 -8.97 -16.50 0.33
N GLY A 112 -8.45 -16.05 -0.82
CA GLY A 112 -9.26 -15.58 -1.95
C GLY A 112 -10.07 -14.31 -1.67
N TRP A 113 -9.63 -13.48 -0.71
CA TRP A 113 -10.36 -12.27 -0.32
C TRP A 113 -10.26 -11.16 -1.36
N ASP A 114 -9.20 -11.13 -2.17
CA ASP A 114 -9.09 -10.23 -3.31
C ASP A 114 -10.26 -10.40 -4.30
N LEU A 115 -10.75 -11.63 -4.49
CA LEU A 115 -11.87 -11.92 -5.37
C LEU A 115 -13.24 -11.54 -4.79
N LYS A 116 -13.30 -11.15 -3.51
CA LYS A 116 -14.52 -10.63 -2.86
C LYS A 116 -14.61 -9.11 -2.94
N ILE A 117 -13.63 -8.45 -3.49
CA ILE A 117 -13.57 -6.99 -3.67
C ILE A 117 -13.58 -6.70 -5.16
N ASP A 118 -14.43 -5.78 -5.59
CA ASP A 118 -14.54 -5.40 -6.98
C ASP A 118 -13.40 -4.46 -7.43
N GLU A 119 -13.19 -4.39 -8.74
CA GLU A 119 -12.32 -3.38 -9.33
C GLU A 119 -12.99 -1.99 -9.27
N PRO A 120 -12.23 -0.93 -9.11
CA PRO A 120 -10.77 -0.89 -9.14
C PRO A 120 -10.08 -1.18 -7.80
N ALA A 121 -10.81 -1.32 -6.69
CA ALA A 121 -10.24 -1.48 -5.34
C ALA A 121 -9.42 -2.76 -5.17
N ARG A 122 -9.76 -3.83 -5.91
CA ARG A 122 -9.04 -5.11 -5.88
C ARG A 122 -7.53 -4.98 -6.10
N GLN A 123 -7.08 -4.01 -6.87
CA GLN A 123 -5.65 -3.79 -7.15
C GLN A 123 -4.80 -3.63 -5.88
N PHE A 124 -5.36 -3.07 -4.80
CA PHE A 124 -4.63 -2.85 -3.56
C PHE A 124 -4.19 -4.13 -2.86
N PHE A 125 -4.77 -5.29 -3.20
CA PHE A 125 -4.27 -6.61 -2.75
C PHE A 125 -2.98 -7.03 -3.46
N TYR A 126 -2.68 -6.48 -4.65
CA TYR A 126 -1.50 -6.85 -5.44
C TYR A 126 -0.34 -5.86 -5.29
N MET A 127 -0.64 -4.62 -4.91
CA MET A 127 0.37 -3.57 -4.79
C MET A 127 1.47 -3.87 -3.76
N PRO A 128 1.20 -4.46 -2.58
CA PRO A 128 2.28 -4.85 -1.66
C PRO A 128 3.27 -5.85 -2.25
N LEU A 129 2.83 -6.72 -3.18
CA LEU A 129 3.74 -7.61 -3.90
C LEU A 129 4.59 -6.83 -4.92
N MET A 130 3.99 -5.84 -5.62
CA MET A 130 4.71 -4.95 -6.54
C MET A 130 5.73 -4.08 -5.80
N HIS A 131 5.49 -3.77 -4.54
CA HIS A 131 6.39 -2.98 -3.69
C HIS A 131 7.48 -3.80 -3.01
N SER A 132 7.40 -5.13 -3.07
CA SER A 132 8.41 -6.03 -2.51
C SER A 132 9.69 -6.04 -3.33
N GLU A 133 10.85 -6.04 -2.66
CA GLU A 133 12.16 -6.22 -3.31
C GLU A 133 12.50 -7.73 -3.51
N SER A 134 11.49 -8.58 -3.60
CA SER A 134 11.61 -10.01 -3.90
C SER A 134 11.10 -10.31 -5.31
N LEU A 135 11.94 -10.90 -6.17
CA LEU A 135 11.55 -11.26 -7.54
C LEU A 135 10.37 -12.24 -7.57
N THR A 136 10.28 -13.15 -6.60
CA THR A 136 9.15 -14.09 -6.48
C THR A 136 7.82 -13.36 -6.24
N ASP A 137 7.82 -12.31 -5.41
CA ASP A 137 6.64 -11.50 -5.16
C ASP A 137 6.26 -10.69 -6.40
N GLN A 138 7.25 -10.13 -7.10
CA GLN A 138 7.08 -9.41 -8.35
C GLN A 138 6.45 -10.29 -9.45
N ASP A 139 6.98 -11.49 -9.67
CA ASP A 139 6.43 -12.46 -10.63
C ASP A 139 5.00 -12.87 -10.24
N ARG A 140 4.72 -13.00 -8.93
CA ARG A 140 3.37 -13.28 -8.44
C ARG A 140 2.41 -12.13 -8.72
N ALA A 141 2.84 -10.88 -8.50
CA ALA A 141 2.04 -9.68 -8.79
C ALA A 141 1.65 -9.63 -10.27
N VAL A 142 2.61 -9.79 -11.17
CA VAL A 142 2.35 -9.80 -12.63
C VAL A 142 1.30 -10.85 -12.99
N ARG A 143 1.44 -12.10 -12.50
CA ARG A 143 0.47 -13.17 -12.78
C ARG A 143 -0.92 -12.87 -12.24
N LEU A 144 -1.03 -12.33 -11.03
CA LEU A 144 -2.32 -11.99 -10.41
C LEU A 144 -3.01 -10.85 -11.16
N ILE A 145 -2.29 -9.80 -11.54
CA ILE A 145 -2.84 -8.69 -12.33
C ILE A 145 -3.33 -9.19 -13.68
N MET A 146 -2.55 -10.04 -14.36
CA MET A 146 -2.97 -10.63 -15.64
C MET A 146 -4.26 -11.45 -15.52
N SER A 147 -4.43 -12.22 -14.46
CA SER A 147 -5.52 -13.18 -14.32
C SER A 147 -6.73 -12.67 -13.54
N ARG A 148 -6.56 -11.70 -12.63
CA ARG A 148 -7.59 -11.30 -11.67
C ARG A 148 -7.98 -9.82 -11.74
N LEU A 149 -7.38 -9.04 -12.68
CA LEU A 149 -7.68 -7.61 -12.87
C LEU A 149 -8.08 -7.33 -14.33
N PRO A 150 -9.17 -7.91 -14.85
CA PRO A 150 -9.53 -7.77 -16.26
C PRO A 150 -9.78 -6.33 -16.70
N GLN A 151 -10.36 -5.46 -15.87
CA GLN A 151 -10.63 -4.06 -16.19
C GLN A 151 -9.39 -3.17 -15.98
N GLY A 152 -8.71 -3.31 -14.84
CA GLY A 152 -7.51 -2.53 -14.49
C GLY A 152 -6.22 -3.02 -15.14
N ARG A 153 -6.23 -4.16 -15.81
CA ARG A 153 -5.02 -4.81 -16.36
C ARG A 153 -4.24 -3.91 -17.29
N THR A 154 -4.90 -3.23 -18.21
CA THR A 154 -4.24 -2.36 -19.20
C THR A 154 -3.42 -1.26 -18.54
N PHE A 155 -3.88 -0.75 -17.42
CA PHE A 155 -3.15 0.25 -16.64
C PHE A 155 -2.10 -0.38 -15.73
N GLN A 156 -2.46 -1.40 -14.93
CA GLN A 156 -1.60 -1.93 -13.86
C GLN A 156 -0.49 -2.86 -14.36
N LEU A 157 -0.72 -3.61 -15.45
CA LEU A 157 0.25 -4.62 -15.91
C LEU A 157 1.60 -4.02 -16.34
N PRO A 158 1.65 -2.92 -17.12
CA PRO A 158 2.93 -2.28 -17.46
C PRO A 158 3.73 -1.84 -16.23
N HIS A 159 3.02 -1.30 -15.22
CA HIS A 159 3.64 -0.91 -13.95
C HIS A 159 4.21 -2.10 -13.18
N ALA A 160 3.46 -3.20 -13.09
CA ALA A 160 3.93 -4.43 -12.43
C ALA A 160 5.15 -5.03 -13.17
N GLN A 161 5.14 -5.01 -14.50
CA GLN A 161 6.27 -5.46 -15.31
C GLN A 161 7.50 -4.58 -15.12
N ALA A 162 7.33 -3.25 -15.07
CA ALA A 162 8.41 -2.30 -14.82
C ALA A 162 9.05 -2.54 -13.45
N HIS A 163 8.25 -2.67 -12.39
CA HIS A 163 8.74 -3.00 -11.05
C HIS A 163 9.53 -4.31 -11.05
N ARG A 164 8.96 -5.37 -11.64
CA ARG A 164 9.63 -6.68 -11.75
C ARG A 164 10.98 -6.58 -12.47
N ASP A 165 11.04 -5.84 -13.56
CA ASP A 165 12.27 -5.71 -14.35
C ASP A 165 13.35 -4.93 -13.62
N ILE A 166 12.96 -3.92 -12.83
CA ILE A 166 13.88 -3.21 -11.91
C ILE A 166 14.43 -4.17 -10.85
N ILE A 167 13.57 -4.96 -10.20
CA ILE A 167 14.00 -5.93 -9.19
C ILE A 167 14.86 -7.03 -9.81
N ARG A 168 14.53 -7.50 -11.02
CA ARG A 168 15.36 -8.46 -11.74
C ARG A 168 16.75 -7.92 -12.04
N LYS A 169 16.84 -6.62 -12.36
CA LYS A 169 18.11 -5.98 -12.73
C LYS A 169 18.97 -5.60 -11.52
N PHE A 170 18.37 -5.07 -10.46
CA PHE A 170 19.09 -4.46 -9.34
C PHE A 170 18.92 -5.21 -8.01
N GLY A 171 17.96 -6.12 -7.90
CA GLY A 171 17.60 -6.79 -6.64
C GLY A 171 16.90 -5.87 -5.62
N ARG A 172 16.74 -4.60 -5.94
CA ARG A 172 16.11 -3.56 -5.10
C ARG A 172 15.62 -2.40 -5.96
N PHE A 173 14.85 -1.49 -5.36
CA PHE A 173 14.43 -0.26 -6.02
C PHE A 173 15.48 0.86 -5.80
N PRO A 174 16.25 1.27 -6.84
CA PRO A 174 17.23 2.35 -6.71
C PRO A 174 16.62 3.67 -6.24
N ALA A 175 15.37 3.96 -6.60
CA ALA A 175 14.64 5.16 -6.18
C ALA A 175 14.43 5.27 -4.67
N ARG A 176 14.58 4.17 -3.90
CA ARG A 176 14.48 4.16 -2.44
C ARG A 176 15.82 4.39 -1.74
N ASN A 177 16.95 4.43 -2.48
CA ASN A 177 18.27 4.44 -1.87
C ASN A 177 18.48 5.62 -0.94
N ASP A 178 18.12 6.84 -1.36
CA ASP A 178 18.31 8.05 -0.56
C ASP A 178 17.44 8.00 0.71
N ALA A 179 16.15 7.69 0.58
CA ALA A 179 15.23 7.60 1.72
C ALA A 179 15.63 6.50 2.73
N LEU A 180 16.25 5.41 2.26
CA LEU A 180 16.71 4.29 3.09
C LEU A 180 18.19 4.37 3.47
N ASN A 181 18.86 5.49 3.15
CA ASN A 181 20.29 5.69 3.40
C ASN A 181 21.15 4.54 2.85
N ARG A 182 20.83 4.07 1.63
CA ARG A 182 21.55 3.00 0.93
C ARG A 182 22.50 3.62 -0.11
N ARG A 183 23.76 3.21 -0.10
CA ARG A 183 24.72 3.66 -1.12
C ARG A 183 24.29 3.11 -2.49
N ALA A 184 24.14 4.02 -3.48
CA ALA A 184 23.88 3.64 -4.86
C ALA A 184 25.12 3.00 -5.50
N THR A 185 24.91 1.96 -6.30
CA THR A 185 25.95 1.37 -7.15
C THR A 185 26.11 2.16 -8.44
N ALA A 186 27.23 2.02 -9.16
CA ALA A 186 27.43 2.71 -10.43
C ALA A 186 26.34 2.39 -11.48
N PRO A 187 25.88 1.13 -11.66
CA PRO A 187 24.76 0.83 -12.54
C PRO A 187 23.44 1.51 -12.12
N GLU A 188 23.16 1.64 -10.81
CA GLU A 188 21.96 2.33 -10.32
C GLU A 188 22.00 3.83 -10.58
N VAL A 189 23.18 4.46 -10.43
CA VAL A 189 23.40 5.89 -10.77
C VAL A 189 23.10 6.13 -12.25
N ILE A 190 23.69 5.32 -13.14
CA ILE A 190 23.48 5.42 -14.59
C ILE A 190 21.99 5.24 -14.91
N TYR A 191 21.34 4.26 -14.30
CA TYR A 191 19.91 3.99 -14.48
C TYR A 191 19.03 5.18 -14.06
N THR A 192 19.32 5.76 -12.88
CA THR A 192 18.58 6.93 -12.37
C THR A 192 18.78 8.14 -13.28
N GLN A 193 20.00 8.39 -13.76
CA GLN A 193 20.30 9.48 -14.72
C GLN A 193 19.61 9.29 -16.08
N ALA A 194 19.39 8.04 -16.51
CA ALA A 194 18.68 7.73 -17.74
C ALA A 194 17.13 7.89 -17.61
N GLY A 195 16.62 8.29 -16.46
CA GLY A 195 15.19 8.49 -16.21
C GLY A 195 14.55 7.43 -15.31
N GLY A 196 15.32 6.45 -14.81
CA GLY A 196 14.89 5.53 -13.76
C GLY A 196 13.62 4.75 -14.14
N TYR A 197 12.61 4.82 -13.28
CA TYR A 197 11.35 4.11 -13.47
C TYR A 197 10.65 4.45 -14.79
N ASP A 198 10.57 5.73 -15.14
CA ASP A 198 9.90 6.19 -16.37
C ASP A 198 10.61 5.66 -17.63
N PHE A 199 11.94 5.56 -17.58
CA PHE A 199 12.70 4.93 -18.66
C PHE A 199 12.31 3.45 -18.85
N THR A 200 12.17 2.70 -17.74
CA THR A 200 11.76 1.29 -17.80
C THR A 200 10.33 1.15 -18.35
N LEU A 201 9.40 1.98 -17.87
CA LEU A 201 8.01 1.95 -18.32
C LEU A 201 7.88 2.25 -19.82
N LYS A 202 8.59 3.28 -20.32
CA LYS A 202 8.62 3.62 -21.75
C LYS A 202 9.23 2.50 -22.61
N SER A 203 10.28 1.83 -22.12
CA SER A 203 10.92 0.73 -22.84
C SER A 203 9.97 -0.45 -23.05
N LEU A 204 9.11 -0.75 -22.07
CA LEU A 204 8.09 -1.80 -22.20
C LEU A 204 7.01 -1.45 -23.24
N ALA A 205 6.60 -0.18 -23.32
CA ALA A 205 5.61 0.27 -24.28
C ALA A 205 6.10 0.15 -25.75
N VAL A 206 7.40 0.21 -25.99
CA VAL A 206 7.99 0.05 -27.34
C VAL A 206 8.14 -1.42 -27.74
N SER A 207 8.14 -2.33 -26.74
CA SER A 207 8.38 -3.78 -26.95
C SER A 207 7.08 -4.59 -27.01
N SER A 208 5.91 -3.95 -26.87
CA SER A 208 4.56 -4.53 -26.89
C SER A 208 3.89 -4.29 -28.24
#